data_0df215c52701490394ef9f689c5c3e4d
#
_entry.id   0df215c52701490394ef9f689c5c3e4d
#
_cell.length_a   1.000
_cell.length_b   1.000
_cell.length_c   1.000
_cell.angle_alpha   90.00
_cell.angle_beta   90.00
_cell.angle_gamma   90.00
#
_symmetry.space_group_name_H-M   'P 1'
#
loop_
_entity.id
_entity.type
_entity.pdbx_description
1 polymer ?
#
loop_
_entity_poly.entity_id
_entity_poly.type
_entity_poly.pdbx_seq_one_letter_code
_entity_poly.pdbx_strand_id
1 'polypeptide(L)'
;MKSVSLVSLKDQAAAALRREIYAGELPDGAELRQEDIAAQLGISRLPVREAMQQLQNEGLLERLPNRHVRVVGVTAARLRQSFAVLAAMECELFALADTALREKGLPDPACDEEFHLAAAEALDNPTLYQRFFTQRQGLLDAAQALGAAEPAALIERNRAIAEAFTVGKDTAPHIRRYYDDLTEQTAKELVV
;
A
#
# COMPACT_ATOMS: atom_id res chain seq x y z
N MET A 1 28.52 -4.96 2.77
CA MET A 1 27.94 -5.72 1.63
C MET A 1 26.45 -5.46 1.65
N LYS A 2 25.91 -4.71 0.66
CA LYS A 2 24.46 -4.58 0.50
C LYS A 2 23.93 -5.95 0.05
N SER A 3 23.10 -6.59 0.87
CA SER A 3 22.37 -7.80 0.46
C SER A 3 21.41 -7.39 -0.64
N VAL A 4 21.59 -7.94 -1.84
CA VAL A 4 20.56 -7.89 -2.87
C VAL A 4 19.41 -8.74 -2.34
N SER A 5 18.32 -8.09 -1.89
CA SER A 5 17.09 -8.79 -1.53
C SER A 5 16.53 -9.40 -2.80
N LEU A 6 16.74 -10.69 -2.99
CA LEU A 6 16.04 -11.46 -4.01
C LEU A 6 14.57 -11.48 -3.59
N VAL A 7 13.71 -10.80 -4.34
CA VAL A 7 12.26 -10.82 -4.13
C VAL A 7 11.81 -12.29 -4.11
N SER A 8 11.19 -12.72 -3.02
CA SER A 8 10.81 -14.12 -2.88
C SER A 8 9.74 -14.52 -3.91
N LEU A 9 9.68 -15.82 -4.27
CA LEU A 9 8.62 -16.33 -5.17
C LEU A 9 7.22 -16.05 -4.62
N LYS A 10 7.07 -16.03 -3.29
CA LYS A 10 5.83 -15.63 -2.61
C LYS A 10 5.47 -14.18 -2.92
N ASP A 11 6.42 -13.26 -2.78
CA ASP A 11 6.16 -11.83 -3.01
C ASP A 11 5.90 -11.53 -4.49
N GLN A 12 6.60 -12.22 -5.40
CA GLN A 12 6.34 -12.15 -6.84
C GLN A 12 4.93 -12.64 -7.18
N ALA A 13 4.49 -13.77 -6.62
CA ALA A 13 3.16 -14.32 -6.83
C ALA A 13 2.08 -13.38 -6.25
N ALA A 14 2.30 -12.83 -5.04
CA ALA A 14 1.40 -11.87 -4.44
C ALA A 14 1.27 -10.58 -5.29
N ALA A 15 2.38 -10.06 -5.79
CA ALA A 15 2.38 -8.87 -6.66
C ALA A 15 1.67 -9.14 -8.00
N ALA A 16 1.86 -10.32 -8.61
CA ALA A 16 1.18 -10.69 -9.84
C ALA A 16 -0.34 -10.77 -9.65
N LEU A 17 -0.80 -11.53 -8.65
CA LEU A 17 -2.22 -11.67 -8.35
C LEU A 17 -2.87 -10.33 -7.96
N ARG A 18 -2.18 -9.51 -7.17
CA ARG A 18 -2.66 -8.17 -6.78
C ARG A 18 -2.90 -7.31 -8.03
N ARG A 19 -1.96 -7.30 -8.96
CA ARG A 19 -2.08 -6.55 -10.22
C ARG A 19 -3.27 -7.03 -11.05
N GLU A 20 -3.48 -8.33 -11.21
CA GLU A 20 -4.61 -8.90 -11.94
C GLU A 20 -5.96 -8.56 -11.28
N ILE A 21 -6.03 -8.56 -9.92
CA ILE A 21 -7.23 -8.14 -9.18
C ILE A 21 -7.53 -6.66 -9.42
N TYR A 22 -6.52 -5.79 -9.35
CA TYR A 22 -6.71 -4.35 -9.57
C TYR A 22 -7.02 -4.02 -11.03
N ALA A 23 -6.44 -4.74 -11.98
CA ALA A 23 -6.75 -4.60 -13.41
C ALA A 23 -8.14 -5.15 -13.78
N GLY A 24 -8.85 -5.83 -12.83
CA GLY A 24 -10.14 -6.46 -13.10
C GLY A 24 -10.04 -7.76 -13.91
N GLU A 25 -8.86 -8.24 -14.22
CA GLU A 25 -8.61 -9.52 -14.89
C GLU A 25 -9.06 -10.71 -14.02
N LEU A 26 -8.95 -10.54 -12.70
CA LEU A 26 -9.54 -11.38 -11.68
C LEU A 26 -10.72 -10.64 -11.03
N PRO A 27 -11.96 -10.80 -11.55
CA PRO A 27 -13.10 -10.02 -11.09
C PRO A 27 -13.60 -10.43 -9.71
N ASP A 28 -14.40 -9.56 -9.09
CA ASP A 28 -15.09 -9.84 -7.82
C ASP A 28 -15.86 -11.16 -7.90
N GLY A 29 -15.73 -12.00 -6.89
CA GLY A 29 -16.37 -13.30 -6.81
C GLY A 29 -15.64 -14.43 -7.55
N ALA A 30 -14.59 -14.16 -8.32
CA ALA A 30 -13.80 -15.20 -8.99
C ALA A 30 -13.18 -16.16 -7.97
N GLU A 31 -13.40 -17.46 -8.16
CA GLU A 31 -12.79 -18.49 -7.32
C GLU A 31 -11.38 -18.85 -7.84
N LEU A 32 -10.40 -18.81 -6.95
CA LEU A 32 -9.00 -19.13 -7.24
C LEU A 32 -8.63 -20.48 -6.65
N ARG A 33 -7.95 -21.30 -7.47
CA ARG A 33 -7.35 -22.56 -7.03
C ARG A 33 -5.83 -22.46 -7.05
N GLN A 34 -5.21 -22.94 -5.98
CA GLN A 34 -3.74 -22.89 -5.85
C GLN A 34 -3.01 -23.63 -6.97
N GLU A 35 -3.61 -24.73 -7.44
CA GLU A 35 -3.09 -25.53 -8.54
C GLU A 35 -3.02 -24.76 -9.84
N ASP A 36 -4.10 -24.06 -10.16
CA ASP A 36 -4.22 -23.32 -11.41
C ASP A 36 -3.26 -22.14 -11.45
N ILE A 37 -3.19 -21.39 -10.35
CA ILE A 37 -2.24 -20.27 -10.20
C ILE A 37 -0.78 -20.77 -10.23
N ALA A 38 -0.48 -21.89 -9.57
CA ALA A 38 0.87 -22.46 -9.57
C ALA A 38 1.30 -22.89 -10.99
N ALA A 39 0.38 -23.48 -11.75
CA ALA A 39 0.62 -23.86 -13.13
C ALA A 39 0.81 -22.61 -14.02
N GLN A 40 -0.01 -21.60 -13.87
CA GLN A 40 0.05 -20.34 -14.63
C GLN A 40 1.35 -19.59 -14.39
N LEU A 41 1.80 -19.50 -13.12
CA LEU A 41 3.03 -18.81 -12.74
C LEU A 41 4.30 -19.67 -12.91
N GLY A 42 4.17 -20.96 -13.20
CA GLY A 42 5.31 -21.87 -13.34
C GLY A 42 6.10 -22.11 -12.05
N ILE A 43 5.43 -22.03 -10.88
CA ILE A 43 6.04 -22.21 -9.56
C ILE A 43 5.32 -23.31 -8.75
N SER A 44 5.91 -23.70 -7.61
CA SER A 44 5.28 -24.68 -6.73
C SER A 44 4.09 -24.10 -5.96
N ARG A 45 3.21 -24.98 -5.42
CA ARG A 45 2.01 -24.55 -4.68
C ARG A 45 2.33 -23.82 -3.37
N LEU A 46 3.48 -24.07 -2.74
CA LEU A 46 3.82 -23.49 -1.44
C LEU A 46 3.89 -21.95 -1.50
N PRO A 47 4.71 -21.31 -2.37
CA PRO A 47 4.74 -19.86 -2.50
C PRO A 47 3.39 -19.26 -2.92
N VAL A 48 2.60 -19.97 -3.75
CA VAL A 48 1.25 -19.53 -4.13
C VAL A 48 0.31 -19.49 -2.93
N ARG A 49 0.32 -20.55 -2.09
CA ARG A 49 -0.47 -20.59 -0.87
C ARG A 49 -0.12 -19.45 0.08
N GLU A 50 1.16 -19.17 0.24
CA GLU A 50 1.65 -18.07 1.10
C GLU A 50 1.26 -16.69 0.52
N ALA A 51 1.37 -16.51 -0.79
CA ALA A 51 0.90 -15.31 -1.48
C ALA A 51 -0.61 -15.10 -1.31
N MET A 52 -1.41 -16.14 -1.52
CA MET A 52 -2.87 -16.06 -1.32
C MET A 52 -3.23 -15.77 0.13
N GLN A 53 -2.49 -16.31 1.11
CA GLN A 53 -2.68 -15.98 2.52
C GLN A 53 -2.35 -14.50 2.81
N GLN A 54 -1.30 -13.97 2.19
CA GLN A 54 -0.98 -12.55 2.29
C GLN A 54 -2.10 -11.68 1.74
N LEU A 55 -2.62 -11.99 0.54
CA LEU A 55 -3.74 -11.27 -0.07
C LEU A 55 -5.05 -11.40 0.72
N GLN A 56 -5.26 -12.50 1.45
CA GLN A 56 -6.37 -12.62 2.41
C GLN A 56 -6.20 -11.65 3.60
N ASN A 57 -5.00 -11.52 4.11
CA ASN A 57 -4.70 -10.56 5.18
C ASN A 57 -4.85 -9.10 4.72
N GLU A 58 -4.61 -8.85 3.44
CA GLU A 58 -4.83 -7.54 2.79
C GLU A 58 -6.32 -7.29 2.46
N GLY A 59 -7.18 -8.30 2.58
CA GLY A 59 -8.61 -8.21 2.26
C GLY A 59 -8.95 -8.25 0.78
N LEU A 60 -7.99 -8.60 -0.08
CA LEU A 60 -8.20 -8.78 -1.53
C LEU A 60 -8.74 -10.16 -1.88
N LEU A 61 -8.53 -11.12 -1.00
CA LEU A 61 -9.07 -12.47 -1.10
C LEU A 61 -9.81 -12.82 0.18
N GLU A 62 -10.85 -13.67 0.06
CA GLU A 62 -11.51 -14.25 1.21
C GLU A 62 -11.54 -15.77 1.13
N ARG A 63 -11.49 -16.43 2.27
CA ARG A 63 -11.58 -17.88 2.37
C ARG A 63 -13.02 -18.30 2.56
N LEU A 64 -13.50 -19.18 1.68
CA LEU A 64 -14.83 -19.76 1.76
C LEU A 64 -14.86 -20.98 2.70
N PRO A 65 -16.06 -21.38 3.21
CA PRO A 65 -16.22 -22.55 4.08
C PRO A 65 -15.71 -23.87 3.46
N ASN A 66 -15.82 -24.01 2.13
CA ASN A 66 -15.34 -25.16 1.34
C ASN A 66 -13.82 -25.15 1.10
N ARG A 67 -13.06 -24.30 1.79
CA ARG A 67 -11.62 -24.06 1.66
C ARG A 67 -11.17 -23.43 0.32
N HIS A 68 -12.09 -23.08 -0.55
CA HIS A 68 -11.79 -22.29 -1.75
C HIS A 68 -11.46 -20.85 -1.34
N VAL A 69 -10.84 -20.15 -2.24
CA VAL A 69 -10.49 -18.74 -2.08
C VAL A 69 -11.19 -17.94 -3.18
N ARG A 70 -11.77 -16.83 -2.80
CA ARG A 70 -12.53 -15.96 -3.70
C ARG A 70 -11.92 -14.56 -3.71
N VAL A 71 -11.92 -13.93 -4.87
CA VAL A 71 -11.51 -12.53 -5.04
C VAL A 71 -12.56 -11.63 -4.37
N VAL A 72 -12.09 -10.70 -3.56
CA VAL A 72 -12.86 -9.56 -3.05
C VAL A 72 -12.56 -8.38 -3.96
N GLY A 73 -13.51 -8.02 -4.79
CA GLY A 73 -13.34 -6.99 -5.81
C GLY A 73 -12.98 -5.64 -5.20
N VAL A 74 -12.17 -4.90 -5.93
CA VAL A 74 -11.79 -3.54 -5.58
C VAL A 74 -12.76 -2.57 -6.23
N THR A 75 -13.43 -1.76 -5.41
CA THR A 75 -14.34 -0.71 -5.88
C THR A 75 -13.76 0.66 -5.53
N ALA A 76 -14.11 1.67 -6.31
CA ALA A 76 -13.72 3.05 -6.03
C ALA A 76 -14.13 3.50 -4.62
N ALA A 77 -15.29 3.02 -4.13
CA ALA A 77 -15.75 3.31 -2.77
C ALA A 77 -14.84 2.69 -1.70
N ARG A 78 -14.47 1.41 -1.86
CA ARG A 78 -13.54 0.72 -0.95
C ARG A 78 -12.16 1.36 -0.94
N LEU A 79 -11.64 1.75 -2.10
CA LEU A 79 -10.35 2.46 -2.19
C LEU A 79 -10.40 3.80 -1.46
N ARG A 80 -11.44 4.62 -1.70
CA ARG A 80 -11.60 5.89 -1.00
C ARG A 80 -11.61 5.72 0.53
N GLN A 81 -12.32 4.71 1.03
CA GLN A 81 -12.36 4.41 2.46
C GLN A 81 -10.99 4.00 2.99
N SER A 82 -10.27 3.13 2.26
CA SER A 82 -8.95 2.65 2.67
C SER A 82 -7.91 3.77 2.69
N PHE A 83 -7.86 4.61 1.66
CA PHE A 83 -6.97 5.77 1.62
C PHE A 83 -7.30 6.81 2.69
N ALA A 84 -8.58 7.05 2.97
CA ALA A 84 -8.99 7.96 4.03
C ALA A 84 -8.54 7.49 5.43
N VAL A 85 -8.63 6.18 5.71
CA VAL A 85 -8.12 5.58 6.95
C VAL A 85 -6.60 5.69 7.01
N LEU A 86 -5.91 5.41 5.92
CA LEU A 86 -4.45 5.53 5.84
C LEU A 86 -3.98 6.97 6.08
N ALA A 87 -4.64 7.95 5.47
CA ALA A 87 -4.38 9.37 5.69
C ALA A 87 -4.55 9.78 7.16
N ALA A 88 -5.63 9.31 7.80
CA ALA A 88 -5.88 9.58 9.21
C ALA A 88 -4.79 8.96 10.10
N MET A 89 -4.39 7.73 9.80
CA MET A 89 -3.31 7.05 10.51
C MET A 89 -1.99 7.80 10.40
N GLU A 90 -1.62 8.26 9.21
CA GLU A 90 -0.39 9.01 9.01
C GLU A 90 -0.40 10.39 9.67
N CYS A 91 -1.52 11.10 9.62
CA CYS A 91 -1.67 12.37 10.36
C CYS A 91 -1.39 12.18 11.85
N GLU A 92 -1.92 11.10 12.45
CA GLU A 92 -1.70 10.80 13.86
C GLU A 92 -0.25 10.38 14.14
N LEU A 93 0.38 9.60 13.24
CA LEU A 93 1.79 9.25 13.35
C LEU A 93 2.69 10.49 13.35
N PHE A 94 2.46 11.45 12.46
CA PHE A 94 3.19 12.71 12.42
C PHE A 94 2.99 13.53 13.69
N ALA A 95 1.77 13.60 14.20
CA ALA A 95 1.46 14.31 15.45
C ALA A 95 2.17 13.69 16.66
N LEU A 96 2.15 12.36 16.78
CA LEU A 96 2.81 11.63 17.86
C LEU A 96 4.33 11.69 17.78
N ALA A 97 4.89 11.71 16.58
CA ALA A 97 6.32 11.70 16.33
C ALA A 97 6.95 13.11 16.19
N ASP A 98 6.19 14.19 16.32
CA ASP A 98 6.64 15.57 16.03
C ASP A 98 7.99 15.91 16.68
N THR A 99 8.14 15.65 17.97
CA THR A 99 9.39 15.92 18.69
C THR A 99 10.57 15.12 18.13
N ALA A 100 10.38 13.81 17.93
CA ALA A 100 11.42 12.94 17.43
C ALA A 100 11.81 13.26 15.99
N LEU A 101 10.84 13.64 15.14
CA LEU A 101 11.08 14.08 13.78
C LEU A 101 11.83 15.42 13.71
N ARG A 102 11.56 16.34 14.64
CA ARG A 102 12.31 17.62 14.72
C ARG A 102 13.75 17.41 15.11
N GLU A 103 14.04 16.42 15.94
CA GLU A 103 15.41 16.07 16.35
C GLU A 103 16.17 15.34 15.24
N LYS A 104 15.53 14.40 14.53
CA LYS A 104 16.16 13.57 13.48
C LYS A 104 16.17 14.23 12.10
N GLY A 105 15.22 15.11 11.83
CA GLY A 105 14.90 15.62 10.49
C GLY A 105 14.03 14.67 9.70
N LEU A 106 13.31 15.22 8.71
CA LEU A 106 12.58 14.40 7.73
C LEU A 106 13.53 13.87 6.65
N PRO A 107 13.30 12.68 6.12
CA PRO A 107 13.99 12.18 4.93
C PRO A 107 13.75 13.06 3.70
N ASP A 108 14.50 12.80 2.63
CA ASP A 108 14.32 13.48 1.35
C ASP A 108 12.90 13.21 0.81
N PRO A 109 12.10 14.25 0.52
CA PRO A 109 10.78 14.10 -0.09
C PRO A 109 10.78 13.33 -1.43
N ALA A 110 11.93 13.22 -2.09
CA ALA A 110 12.09 12.40 -3.29
C ALA A 110 12.07 10.89 -3.00
N CYS A 111 12.32 10.48 -1.76
CA CYS A 111 12.25 9.09 -1.32
C CYS A 111 10.89 8.80 -0.70
N ASP A 112 9.86 8.62 -1.51
CA ASP A 112 8.46 8.55 -1.08
C ASP A 112 8.22 7.54 0.06
N GLU A 113 8.76 6.34 -0.03
CA GLU A 113 8.60 5.31 1.01
C GLU A 113 9.27 5.73 2.33
N GLU A 114 10.53 6.13 2.30
CA GLU A 114 11.27 6.56 3.49
C GLU A 114 10.62 7.78 4.15
N PHE A 115 10.14 8.72 3.33
CA PHE A 115 9.50 9.95 3.79
C PHE A 115 8.24 9.66 4.61
N HIS A 116 7.33 8.85 4.10
CA HIS A 116 6.07 8.51 4.75
C HIS A 116 6.22 7.54 5.93
N LEU A 117 7.27 6.70 5.93
CA LEU A 117 7.53 5.79 7.03
C LEU A 117 8.26 6.44 8.21
N ALA A 118 8.89 7.61 8.00
CA ALA A 118 9.72 8.28 8.99
C ALA A 118 9.01 8.51 10.34
N ALA A 119 7.74 8.90 10.31
CA ALA A 119 6.96 9.12 11.53
C ALA A 119 6.72 7.82 12.31
N ALA A 120 6.39 6.74 11.62
CA ALA A 120 6.21 5.43 12.25
C ALA A 120 7.52 4.87 12.82
N GLU A 121 8.64 5.08 12.12
CA GLU A 121 9.98 4.68 12.60
C GLU A 121 10.41 5.49 13.83
N ALA A 122 10.10 6.78 13.86
CA ALA A 122 10.48 7.66 14.96
C ALA A 122 9.81 7.30 16.30
N LEU A 123 8.67 6.59 16.26
CA LEU A 123 7.93 6.16 17.45
C LEU A 123 8.51 4.92 18.13
N ASP A 124 9.49 4.25 17.54
CA ASP A 124 10.11 3.00 18.06
C ASP A 124 9.06 1.93 18.45
N ASN A 125 8.00 1.82 17.66
CA ASN A 125 6.92 0.85 17.84
C ASN A 125 6.82 -0.08 16.63
N PRO A 126 7.51 -1.25 16.65
CA PRO A 126 7.55 -2.16 15.50
C PRO A 126 6.19 -2.65 15.04
N THR A 127 5.24 -2.82 15.96
CA THR A 127 3.89 -3.27 15.64
C THR A 127 3.12 -2.19 14.85
N LEU A 128 3.23 -0.94 15.28
CA LEU A 128 2.59 0.19 14.61
C LEU A 128 3.22 0.45 13.25
N TYR A 129 4.55 0.43 13.18
CA TYR A 129 5.31 0.52 11.93
C TYR A 129 4.86 -0.53 10.92
N GLN A 130 4.83 -1.81 11.32
CA GLN A 130 4.46 -2.91 10.43
C GLN A 130 3.02 -2.80 9.91
N ARG A 131 2.09 -2.34 10.74
CA ARG A 131 0.70 -2.12 10.32
C ARG A 131 0.58 -1.00 9.31
N PHE A 132 1.23 0.13 9.57
CA PHE A 132 1.21 1.26 8.65
C PHE A 132 1.90 0.91 7.33
N PHE A 133 3.09 0.32 7.39
CA PHE A 133 3.85 -0.13 6.22
C PHE A 133 3.02 -1.06 5.33
N THR A 134 2.44 -2.13 5.90
CA THR A 134 1.67 -3.12 5.14
C THR A 134 0.44 -2.49 4.47
N GLN A 135 -0.29 -1.64 5.21
CA GLN A 135 -1.47 -0.97 4.69
C GLN A 135 -1.12 -0.01 3.55
N ARG A 136 -0.07 0.79 3.75
CA ARG A 136 0.39 1.75 2.75
C ARG A 136 0.89 1.06 1.49
N GLN A 137 1.74 0.05 1.64
CA GLN A 137 2.32 -0.68 0.52
C GLN A 137 1.23 -1.30 -0.37
N GLY A 138 0.23 -1.96 0.22
CA GLY A 138 -0.87 -2.55 -0.55
C GLY A 138 -1.67 -1.53 -1.36
N LEU A 139 -1.92 -0.34 -0.80
CA LEU A 139 -2.66 0.73 -1.51
C LEU A 139 -1.81 1.42 -2.58
N LEU A 140 -0.50 1.60 -2.34
CA LEU A 140 0.40 2.14 -3.37
C LEU A 140 0.60 1.16 -4.53
N ASP A 141 0.71 -0.13 -4.25
CA ASP A 141 0.76 -1.16 -5.30
C ASP A 141 -0.50 -1.10 -6.17
N ALA A 142 -1.67 -0.83 -5.56
CA ALA A 142 -2.92 -0.62 -6.29
C ALA A 142 -2.84 0.61 -7.20
N ALA A 143 -2.42 1.74 -6.65
CA ALA A 143 -2.29 2.99 -7.40
C ALA A 143 -1.29 2.88 -8.55
N GLN A 144 -0.17 2.19 -8.34
CA GLN A 144 0.82 1.93 -9.39
C GLN A 144 0.28 1.00 -10.48
N ALA A 145 -0.41 -0.09 -10.10
CA ALA A 145 -1.01 -1.03 -11.05
C ALA A 145 -2.03 -0.36 -11.97
N LEU A 146 -2.72 0.66 -11.45
CA LEU A 146 -3.69 1.47 -12.16
C LEU A 146 -3.10 2.74 -12.83
N GLY A 147 -1.77 2.91 -12.79
CA GLY A 147 -1.11 4.07 -13.42
C GLY A 147 -1.35 5.41 -12.69
N ALA A 148 -1.87 5.39 -11.46
CA ALA A 148 -2.26 6.59 -10.73
C ALA A 148 -1.12 7.21 -9.88
N ALA A 149 -0.02 6.50 -9.66
CA ALA A 149 1.09 6.92 -8.81
C ALA A 149 2.26 7.49 -9.64
N GLU A 150 2.07 8.65 -10.24
CA GLU A 150 3.12 9.36 -10.98
C GLU A 150 4.22 9.88 -10.04
N PRO A 151 5.49 9.45 -10.17
CA PRO A 151 6.55 9.76 -9.21
C PRO A 151 6.77 11.26 -9.01
N ALA A 152 6.74 12.06 -10.08
CA ALA A 152 6.94 13.50 -9.99
C ALA A 152 5.84 14.20 -9.18
N ALA A 153 4.59 13.75 -9.33
CA ALA A 153 3.46 14.29 -8.56
C ALA A 153 3.53 13.90 -7.08
N LEU A 154 4.00 12.69 -6.77
CA LEU A 154 4.20 12.25 -5.38
C LEU A 154 5.28 13.11 -4.69
N ILE A 155 6.42 13.33 -5.35
CA ILE A 155 7.51 14.17 -4.82
C ILE A 155 7.03 15.60 -4.51
N GLU A 156 6.25 16.20 -5.39
CA GLU A 156 5.73 17.57 -5.17
C GLU A 156 4.80 17.65 -3.96
N ARG A 157 3.98 16.62 -3.75
CA ARG A 157 3.10 16.53 -2.57
C ARG A 157 3.91 16.33 -1.28
N ASN A 158 4.95 15.50 -1.32
CA ASN A 158 5.84 15.28 -0.18
C ASN A 158 6.59 16.56 0.21
N ARG A 159 7.01 17.36 -0.77
CA ARG A 159 7.61 18.68 -0.51
C ARG A 159 6.68 19.60 0.26
N ALA A 160 5.39 19.63 -0.10
CA ALA A 160 4.40 20.44 0.60
C ALA A 160 4.21 20.01 2.06
N ILE A 161 4.28 18.70 2.36
CA ILE A 161 4.26 18.17 3.73
C ILE A 161 5.53 18.60 4.47
N ALA A 162 6.71 18.43 3.85
CA ALA A 162 8.00 18.78 4.43
C ALA A 162 8.12 20.27 4.74
N GLU A 163 7.65 21.13 3.84
CA GLU A 163 7.61 22.58 4.06
C GLU A 163 6.70 22.95 5.24
N ALA A 164 5.50 22.40 5.31
CA ALA A 164 4.57 22.65 6.43
C ALA A 164 5.20 22.22 7.75
N PHE A 165 5.83 21.05 7.80
CA PHE A 165 6.54 20.55 8.99
C PHE A 165 7.68 21.48 9.40
N THR A 166 8.54 21.87 8.45
CA THR A 166 9.73 22.71 8.71
C THR A 166 9.37 24.07 9.30
N VAL A 167 8.28 24.68 8.80
CA VAL A 167 7.82 25.99 9.31
C VAL A 167 6.89 25.90 10.51
N GLY A 168 6.69 24.70 11.06
CA GLY A 168 5.87 24.48 12.25
C GLY A 168 4.36 24.62 12.02
N LYS A 169 3.91 24.43 10.78
CA LYS A 169 2.48 24.40 10.44
C LYS A 169 1.93 22.98 10.60
N ASP A 170 0.61 22.88 10.71
CA ASP A 170 -0.10 21.62 10.71
C ASP A 170 0.14 20.86 9.38
N THR A 171 0.68 19.66 9.45
CA THR A 171 0.95 18.80 8.29
C THR A 171 -0.29 18.02 7.82
N ALA A 172 -1.28 17.86 8.68
CA ALA A 172 -2.44 17.01 8.39
C ALA A 172 -3.22 17.41 7.12
N PRO A 173 -3.45 18.70 6.78
CA PRO A 173 -4.09 19.06 5.52
C PRO A 173 -3.31 18.62 4.29
N HIS A 174 -1.98 18.67 4.35
CA HIS A 174 -1.09 18.30 3.24
C HIS A 174 -1.03 16.77 3.08
N ILE A 175 -0.96 16.02 4.18
CA ILE A 175 -1.03 14.55 4.20
C ILE A 175 -2.37 14.09 3.63
N ARG A 176 -3.50 14.66 4.08
CA ARG A 176 -4.83 14.33 3.54
C ARG A 176 -4.89 14.58 2.04
N ARG A 177 -4.43 15.73 1.59
CA ARG A 177 -4.41 16.09 0.16
C ARG A 177 -3.57 15.11 -0.66
N TYR A 178 -2.43 14.65 -0.15
CA TYR A 178 -1.63 13.62 -0.82
C TYR A 178 -2.47 12.37 -1.12
N TYR A 179 -3.19 11.86 -0.13
CA TYR A 179 -4.02 10.68 -0.30
C TYR A 179 -5.31 10.92 -1.06
N ASP A 180 -5.93 12.09 -0.93
CA ASP A 180 -7.14 12.45 -1.69
C ASP A 180 -6.84 12.49 -3.19
N ASP A 181 -5.77 13.17 -3.59
CA ASP A 181 -5.34 13.25 -4.99
C ASP A 181 -4.99 11.85 -5.56
N LEU A 182 -4.28 11.03 -4.76
CA LEU A 182 -3.94 9.66 -5.16
C LEU A 182 -5.20 8.80 -5.29
N THR A 183 -6.14 8.96 -4.37
CA THR A 183 -7.44 8.28 -4.38
C THR A 183 -8.26 8.63 -5.61
N GLU A 184 -8.35 9.92 -5.96
CA GLU A 184 -9.12 10.37 -7.11
C GLU A 184 -8.55 9.82 -8.42
N GLN A 185 -7.23 9.84 -8.56
CA GLN A 185 -6.56 9.29 -9.73
C GLN A 185 -6.78 7.77 -9.83
N THR A 186 -6.55 7.04 -8.73
CA THR A 186 -6.74 5.59 -8.70
C THR A 186 -8.20 5.19 -8.95
N ALA A 187 -9.16 5.94 -8.40
CA ALA A 187 -10.58 5.65 -8.58
C ALA A 187 -11.08 5.93 -10.01
N LYS A 188 -10.48 6.85 -10.75
CA LYS A 188 -10.82 7.11 -12.15
C LYS A 188 -10.45 5.95 -13.06
N GLU A 189 -9.33 5.31 -12.80
CA GLU A 189 -8.86 4.17 -13.59
C GLU A 189 -9.63 2.86 -13.30
N LEU A 190 -10.33 2.80 -12.16
CA LEU A 190 -11.21 1.66 -11.83
C LEU A 190 -12.59 1.70 -12.49
N VAL A 191 -12.93 2.81 -13.13
CA VAL A 191 -14.23 2.95 -13.80
C VAL A 191 -14.11 2.40 -15.22
N VAL A 192 -14.20 1.08 -15.31
CA VAL A 192 -14.55 0.38 -16.55
C VAL A 192 -15.75 -0.49 -16.30
#